data_f332edf1aec5680d2c78ec0037a23e0a
#
_entry.id   f332edf1aec5680d2c78ec0037a23e0a
#
_cell.length_a   1.000
_cell.length_b   1.000
_cell.length_c   1.000
_cell.angle_alpha   90.00
_cell.angle_beta   90.00
_cell.angle_gamma   90.00
#
_symmetry.space_group_name_H-M   'P 1'
#
loop_
_entity.id
_entity.type
_entity.pdbx_description
1 polymer ?
#
loop_
_entity_poly.entity_id
_entity_poly.type
_entity_poly.pdbx_seq_one_letter_code
_entity_poly.pdbx_strand_id
1 'polypeptide(L)'
;MSEEPESPSWLRISMLWLLCNGLAILLYLPLAAVEMLLGATLLPLLLTIAQAYCLRRHVNWVLWVAVTYASWLLAGFALWVSFFAVGCVTPLFQAFCLGRRSLFAALLWFLLGSLGWVAAMSLSVRLNYPPFGWWGGMLLSYGIQTLFLLPAMVALERSAARRTV
;
A
#
# COMPACT_ATOMS: atom_id res chain seq x y z
N MET A 1 16.17 20.49 -31.89
CA MET A 1 15.23 19.62 -31.15
C MET A 1 15.64 19.76 -29.68
N SER A 2 14.87 20.52 -28.91
CA SER A 2 15.07 20.64 -27.46
C SER A 2 14.60 19.33 -26.82
N GLU A 3 15.51 18.54 -26.26
CA GLU A 3 15.13 17.40 -25.43
C GLU A 3 14.31 17.95 -24.25
N GLU A 4 13.01 17.62 -24.22
CA GLU A 4 12.20 17.89 -23.03
C GLU A 4 12.85 17.16 -21.84
N PRO A 5 13.03 17.84 -20.70
CA PRO A 5 13.62 17.21 -19.51
C PRO A 5 12.74 16.05 -19.09
N GLU A 6 13.26 14.81 -19.21
CA GLU A 6 12.55 13.63 -18.72
C GLU A 6 12.17 13.81 -17.25
N SER A 7 10.89 13.63 -16.95
CA SER A 7 10.42 13.70 -15.58
C SER A 7 11.19 12.72 -14.69
N PRO A 8 11.60 13.12 -13.47
CA PRO A 8 12.35 12.26 -12.56
C PRO A 8 11.66 10.91 -12.34
N SER A 9 12.40 9.81 -12.38
CA SER A 9 11.85 8.44 -12.26
C SER A 9 11.02 8.23 -11.00
N TRP A 10 11.41 8.88 -9.89
CA TRP A 10 10.67 8.83 -8.63
C TRP A 10 9.30 9.51 -8.72
N LEU A 11 9.16 10.57 -9.51
CA LEU A 11 7.86 11.23 -9.71
C LEU A 11 6.92 10.30 -10.49
N ARG A 12 7.42 9.68 -11.55
CA ARG A 12 6.65 8.73 -12.36
C ARG A 12 6.15 7.54 -11.53
N ILE A 13 7.00 6.94 -10.70
CA ILE A 13 6.58 5.81 -9.86
C ILE A 13 5.58 6.25 -8.78
N SER A 14 5.76 7.43 -8.18
CA SER A 14 4.85 7.96 -7.18
C SER A 14 3.47 8.25 -7.77
N MET A 15 3.41 8.84 -8.96
CA MET A 15 2.15 9.09 -9.68
C MET A 15 1.48 7.77 -10.06
N LEU A 16 2.24 6.81 -10.58
CA LEU A 16 1.72 5.48 -10.91
C LEU A 16 1.19 4.77 -9.66
N TRP A 17 1.88 4.87 -8.53
CA TRP A 17 1.43 4.34 -7.26
C TRP A 17 0.10 4.91 -6.81
N LEU A 18 -0.04 6.24 -6.82
CA LEU A 18 -1.29 6.91 -6.46
C LEU A 18 -2.43 6.54 -7.41
N LEU A 19 -2.18 6.53 -8.72
CA LEU A 19 -3.18 6.18 -9.72
C LEU A 19 -3.64 4.73 -9.60
N CYS A 20 -2.71 3.78 -9.49
CA CYS A 20 -3.05 2.35 -9.42
C CYS A 20 -3.81 2.01 -8.12
N ASN A 21 -3.38 2.55 -6.97
CA ASN A 21 -4.10 2.34 -5.72
C ASN A 21 -5.46 3.06 -5.72
N GLY A 22 -5.53 4.30 -6.23
CA GLY A 22 -6.79 5.03 -6.39
C GLY A 22 -7.77 4.30 -7.31
N LEU A 23 -7.30 3.78 -8.43
CA LEU A 23 -8.13 2.99 -9.36
C LEU A 23 -8.62 1.69 -8.72
N ALA A 24 -7.78 0.97 -7.97
CA ALA A 24 -8.17 -0.23 -7.24
C ALA A 24 -9.28 0.07 -6.23
N ILE A 25 -9.18 1.19 -5.52
CA ILE A 25 -10.21 1.66 -4.60
C ILE A 25 -11.51 2.00 -5.34
N LEU A 26 -11.44 2.73 -6.45
CA LEU A 26 -12.61 3.10 -7.24
C LEU A 26 -13.33 1.90 -7.84
N LEU A 27 -12.59 0.91 -8.34
CA LEU A 27 -13.15 -0.34 -8.86
C LEU A 27 -13.82 -1.18 -7.78
N TYR A 28 -13.37 -1.04 -6.55
CA TYR A 28 -13.95 -1.75 -5.43
C TYR A 28 -15.29 -1.18 -4.96
N LEU A 29 -15.52 0.14 -5.08
CA LEU A 29 -16.73 0.79 -4.58
C LEU A 29 -18.04 0.13 -5.02
N PRO A 30 -18.27 -0.20 -6.31
CA PRO A 30 -19.48 -0.90 -6.73
C PRO A 30 -19.57 -2.34 -6.19
N LEU A 31 -18.43 -3.00 -5.99
CA LEU A 31 -18.39 -4.37 -5.44
C LEU A 31 -18.70 -4.41 -3.95
N ALA A 32 -18.29 -3.37 -3.21
CA ALA A 32 -18.59 -3.24 -1.79
C ALA A 32 -20.08 -3.17 -1.48
N ALA A 33 -20.88 -2.69 -2.43
CA ALA A 33 -22.34 -2.60 -2.28
C ALA A 33 -23.03 -3.95 -2.43
N VAL A 34 -22.37 -4.98 -2.98
CA VAL A 34 -23.00 -6.25 -3.32
C VAL A 34 -22.87 -7.26 -2.18
N GLU A 35 -21.71 -7.40 -1.56
CA GLU A 35 -21.51 -8.36 -0.45
C GLU A 35 -20.31 -7.99 0.45
N MET A 36 -20.56 -7.98 1.76
CA MET A 36 -19.55 -7.59 2.76
C MET A 36 -18.34 -8.55 2.80
N LEU A 37 -18.57 -9.85 2.61
CA LEU A 37 -17.50 -10.86 2.67
C LEU A 37 -16.60 -10.82 1.42
N LEU A 38 -17.19 -10.69 0.24
CA LEU A 38 -16.45 -10.50 -1.02
C LEU A 38 -15.67 -9.20 -0.99
N GLY A 39 -16.26 -8.16 -0.43
CA GLY A 39 -15.61 -6.88 -0.26
C GLY A 39 -14.35 -6.93 0.61
N ALA A 40 -14.41 -7.61 1.73
CA ALA A 40 -13.30 -7.73 2.66
C ALA A 40 -12.10 -8.48 2.08
N THR A 41 -12.29 -9.35 1.08
CA THR A 41 -11.23 -10.12 0.44
C THR A 41 -10.75 -9.53 -0.88
N LEU A 42 -11.66 -8.96 -1.68
CA LEU A 42 -11.35 -8.44 -3.01
C LEU A 42 -10.55 -7.13 -2.97
N LEU A 43 -10.87 -6.21 -2.06
CA LEU A 43 -10.13 -4.95 -1.97
C LEU A 43 -8.63 -5.17 -1.65
N PRO A 44 -8.25 -5.94 -0.63
CA PRO A 44 -6.85 -6.27 -0.39
C PRO A 44 -6.18 -6.92 -1.61
N LEU A 45 -6.89 -7.80 -2.32
CA LEU A 45 -6.35 -8.44 -3.52
C LEU A 45 -6.10 -7.43 -4.64
N LEU A 46 -7.07 -6.57 -4.96
CA LEU A 46 -6.94 -5.54 -5.99
C LEU A 46 -5.79 -4.56 -5.67
N LEU A 47 -5.72 -4.10 -4.42
CA LEU A 47 -4.63 -3.23 -3.95
C LEU A 47 -3.28 -3.93 -4.07
N THR A 48 -3.20 -5.19 -3.68
CA THR A 48 -1.95 -5.97 -3.75
C THR A 48 -1.48 -6.14 -5.19
N ILE A 49 -2.39 -6.41 -6.13
CA ILE A 49 -2.08 -6.51 -7.56
C ILE A 49 -1.63 -5.15 -8.12
N ALA A 50 -2.34 -4.07 -7.78
CA ALA A 50 -1.98 -2.72 -8.18
C ALA A 50 -0.57 -2.33 -7.68
N GLN A 51 -0.27 -2.63 -6.43
CA GLN A 51 1.05 -2.43 -5.84
C GLN A 51 2.13 -3.27 -6.51
N ALA A 52 1.86 -4.55 -6.76
CA ALA A 52 2.78 -5.44 -7.46
C ALA A 52 3.11 -4.94 -8.87
N TYR A 53 2.12 -4.42 -9.57
CA TYR A 53 2.32 -3.80 -10.88
C TYR A 53 3.23 -2.57 -10.82
N CYS A 54 3.01 -1.68 -9.85
CA CYS A 54 3.86 -0.51 -9.66
C CYS A 54 5.31 -0.89 -9.32
N LEU A 55 5.48 -1.91 -8.47
CA LEU A 55 6.78 -2.35 -7.95
C LEU A 55 7.45 -3.43 -8.81
N ARG A 56 6.88 -3.83 -9.95
CA ARG A 56 7.35 -4.96 -10.77
C ARG A 56 8.84 -4.93 -11.15
N ARG A 57 9.45 -3.75 -11.21
CA ARG A 57 10.88 -3.57 -11.46
C ARG A 57 11.75 -3.78 -10.22
N HIS A 58 11.16 -3.71 -9.03
CA HIS A 58 11.87 -3.73 -7.74
C HIS A 58 11.67 -5.02 -6.96
N VAL A 59 10.54 -5.72 -7.20
CA VAL A 59 10.19 -6.96 -6.48
C VAL A 59 9.80 -8.07 -7.47
N ASN A 60 9.88 -9.32 -6.98
CA ASN A 60 9.19 -10.41 -7.66
C ASN A 60 7.68 -10.22 -7.39
N TRP A 61 6.93 -9.92 -8.45
CA TRP A 61 5.53 -9.56 -8.36
C TRP A 61 4.65 -10.70 -7.80
N VAL A 62 4.97 -11.96 -8.14
CA VAL A 62 4.25 -13.13 -7.62
C VAL A 62 4.44 -13.26 -6.13
N LEU A 63 5.70 -13.15 -5.67
CA LEU A 63 6.04 -13.19 -4.24
C LEU A 63 5.38 -12.03 -3.50
N TRP A 64 5.38 -10.83 -4.07
CA TRP A 64 4.72 -9.66 -3.49
C TRP A 64 3.22 -9.90 -3.30
N VAL A 65 2.53 -10.39 -4.33
CA VAL A 65 1.10 -10.68 -4.25
C VAL A 65 0.83 -11.76 -3.19
N ALA A 66 1.55 -12.87 -3.24
CA ALA A 66 1.36 -13.98 -2.30
C ALA A 66 1.58 -13.55 -0.85
N VAL A 67 2.70 -12.87 -0.57
CA VAL A 67 3.09 -12.45 0.77
C VAL A 67 2.16 -11.36 1.31
N THR A 68 1.85 -10.35 0.50
CA THR A 68 0.98 -9.25 0.92
C THR A 68 -0.45 -9.75 1.15
N TYR A 69 -0.99 -10.56 0.25
CA TYR A 69 -2.34 -11.10 0.42
C TYR A 69 -2.45 -12.05 1.60
N ALA A 70 -1.47 -12.97 1.78
CA ALA A 70 -1.42 -13.84 2.95
C ALA A 70 -1.32 -13.04 4.25
N SER A 71 -0.51 -11.97 4.30
CA SER A 71 -0.41 -11.11 5.48
C SER A 71 -1.74 -10.41 5.80
N TRP A 72 -2.52 -10.04 4.78
CA TRP A 72 -3.86 -9.49 4.94
C TRP A 72 -4.83 -10.50 5.53
N LEU A 73 -4.81 -11.75 5.06
CA LEU A 73 -5.64 -12.81 5.62
C LEU A 73 -5.27 -13.08 7.08
N LEU A 74 -3.96 -13.19 7.38
CA LEU A 74 -3.47 -13.34 8.76
C LEU A 74 -3.88 -12.16 9.64
N ALA A 75 -3.76 -10.93 9.11
CA ALA A 75 -4.18 -9.73 9.79
C ALA A 75 -5.69 -9.74 10.06
N GLY A 76 -6.50 -10.21 9.11
CA GLY A 76 -7.94 -10.40 9.29
C GLY A 76 -8.29 -11.34 10.45
N PHE A 77 -7.58 -12.45 10.60
CA PHE A 77 -7.70 -13.33 11.76
C PHE A 77 -7.23 -12.66 13.05
N ALA A 78 -6.17 -11.85 13.00
CA ALA A 78 -5.62 -11.13 14.14
C ALA A 78 -6.45 -9.89 14.56
N LEU A 79 -7.41 -9.45 13.75
CA LEU A 79 -8.34 -8.35 14.07
C LEU A 79 -9.07 -8.57 15.41
N TRP A 80 -9.33 -9.83 15.75
CA TRP A 80 -9.91 -10.22 17.04
C TRP A 80 -8.93 -10.00 18.22
N VAL A 81 -7.63 -9.89 17.93
CA VAL A 81 -6.58 -9.76 18.95
C VAL A 81 -6.13 -8.31 19.10
N SER A 82 -5.88 -7.59 18.01
CA SER A 82 -5.49 -6.18 18.06
C SER A 82 -5.53 -5.50 16.68
N PHE A 83 -6.26 -4.41 16.56
CA PHE A 83 -6.26 -3.53 15.39
C PHE A 83 -4.86 -2.99 15.04
N PHE A 84 -4.00 -2.79 16.02
CA PHE A 84 -2.64 -2.31 15.83
C PHE A 84 -1.72 -3.37 15.21
N ALA A 85 -1.90 -4.65 15.57
CA ALA A 85 -1.12 -5.73 14.99
C ALA A 85 -1.29 -5.82 13.46
N VAL A 86 -2.52 -5.61 12.97
CA VAL A 86 -2.84 -5.59 11.54
C VAL A 86 -2.02 -4.55 10.79
N GLY A 87 -1.91 -3.35 11.33
CA GLY A 87 -1.16 -2.25 10.70
C GLY A 87 0.34 -2.48 10.62
N CYS A 88 0.90 -3.36 11.43
CA CYS A 88 2.33 -3.67 11.42
C CYS A 88 2.66 -4.93 10.62
N VAL A 89 1.77 -5.92 10.61
CA VAL A 89 2.03 -7.23 9.97
C VAL A 89 2.24 -7.08 8.47
N THR A 90 1.32 -6.44 7.76
CA THR A 90 1.42 -6.29 6.30
C THR A 90 2.64 -5.48 5.87
N PRO A 91 2.93 -4.27 6.41
CA PRO A 91 4.16 -3.55 6.08
C PRO A 91 5.43 -4.32 6.42
N LEU A 92 5.44 -5.13 7.49
CA LEU A 92 6.57 -5.96 7.85
C LEU A 92 6.86 -7.02 6.77
N PHE A 93 5.86 -7.77 6.36
CA PHE A 93 6.01 -8.78 5.31
C PHE A 93 6.41 -8.16 3.96
N GLN A 94 5.85 -7.01 3.62
CA GLN A 94 6.22 -6.25 2.43
C GLN A 94 7.68 -5.77 2.50
N ALA A 95 8.13 -5.31 3.67
CA ALA A 95 9.51 -4.89 3.89
C ALA A 95 10.50 -6.04 3.67
N PHE A 96 10.17 -7.28 4.04
CA PHE A 96 11.00 -8.45 3.71
C PHE A 96 11.19 -8.64 2.21
N CYS A 97 10.15 -8.42 1.40
CA CYS A 97 10.26 -8.50 -0.06
C CYS A 97 11.20 -7.42 -0.62
N LEU A 98 11.22 -6.23 -0.01
CA LEU A 98 12.05 -5.10 -0.41
C LEU A 98 13.48 -5.18 0.12
N GLY A 99 13.70 -5.82 1.27
CA GLY A 99 14.98 -5.84 1.99
C GLY A 99 16.14 -6.39 1.16
N ARG A 100 15.86 -7.32 0.24
CA ARG A 100 16.84 -7.85 -0.71
C ARG A 100 17.38 -6.79 -1.69
N ARG A 101 16.62 -5.73 -1.92
CA ARG A 101 17.00 -4.63 -2.83
C ARG A 101 17.58 -3.45 -2.10
N SER A 102 16.96 -3.04 -0.99
CA SER A 102 17.40 -1.90 -0.19
C SER A 102 16.87 -2.01 1.22
N LEU A 103 17.77 -2.26 2.18
CA LEU A 103 17.41 -2.30 3.59
C LEU A 103 16.80 -0.98 4.06
N PHE A 104 17.35 0.15 3.61
CA PHE A 104 16.85 1.47 3.97
C PHE A 104 15.41 1.69 3.46
N ALA A 105 15.13 1.37 2.19
CA ALA A 105 13.78 1.46 1.65
C ALA A 105 12.81 0.50 2.36
N ALA A 106 13.26 -0.70 2.73
CA ALA A 106 12.47 -1.67 3.48
C ALA A 106 12.11 -1.16 4.89
N LEU A 107 13.07 -0.58 5.61
CA LEU A 107 12.82 0.03 6.92
C LEU A 107 11.86 1.21 6.83
N LEU A 108 12.06 2.11 5.86
CA LEU A 108 11.12 3.19 5.61
C LEU A 108 9.72 2.66 5.29
N TRP A 109 9.63 1.62 4.46
CA TRP A 109 8.36 0.99 4.11
C TRP A 109 7.63 0.47 5.34
N PHE A 110 8.34 -0.26 6.20
CA PHE A 110 7.77 -0.77 7.44
C PHE A 110 7.30 0.35 8.37
N LEU A 111 8.18 1.33 8.65
CA LEU A 111 7.87 2.41 9.58
C LEU A 111 6.73 3.29 9.08
N LEU A 112 6.82 3.76 7.84
CA LEU A 112 5.81 4.66 7.27
C LEU A 112 4.50 3.94 6.97
N GLY A 113 4.54 2.68 6.56
CA GLY A 113 3.34 1.87 6.38
C GLY A 113 2.58 1.65 7.68
N SER A 114 3.31 1.34 8.77
CA SER A 114 2.72 1.16 10.11
C SER A 114 2.20 2.49 10.67
N LEU A 115 2.95 3.59 10.54
CA LEU A 115 2.52 4.92 10.97
C LEU A 115 1.31 5.40 10.18
N GLY A 116 1.30 5.19 8.86
CA GLY A 116 0.18 5.52 8.00
C GLY A 116 -1.10 4.80 8.41
N TRP A 117 -0.99 3.52 8.78
CA TRP A 117 -2.12 2.76 9.31
C TRP A 117 -2.62 3.32 10.64
N VAL A 118 -1.73 3.58 11.59
CA VAL A 118 -2.09 4.15 12.90
C VAL A 118 -2.76 5.52 12.74
N ALA A 119 -2.19 6.38 11.89
CA ALA A 119 -2.77 7.70 11.60
C ALA A 119 -4.17 7.58 10.98
N ALA A 120 -4.32 6.67 10.02
CA ALA A 120 -5.59 6.40 9.35
C ALA A 120 -6.66 5.89 10.32
N MET A 121 -6.32 4.92 11.17
CA MET A 121 -7.24 4.39 12.18
C MET A 121 -7.63 5.45 13.20
N SER A 122 -6.66 6.24 13.68
CA SER A 122 -6.91 7.33 14.62
C SER A 122 -7.85 8.38 14.04
N LEU A 123 -7.68 8.72 12.76
CA LEU A 123 -8.55 9.66 12.08
C LEU A 123 -9.95 9.08 11.86
N SER A 124 -10.04 7.82 11.43
CA SER A 124 -11.31 7.13 11.23
C SER A 124 -12.15 7.07 12.51
N VAL A 125 -11.53 6.79 13.66
CA VAL A 125 -12.19 6.79 14.96
C VAL A 125 -12.69 8.20 15.33
N ARG A 126 -11.88 9.24 15.09
CA ARG A 126 -12.26 10.63 15.42
C ARG A 126 -13.40 11.17 14.56
N LEU A 127 -13.46 10.75 13.30
CA LEU A 127 -14.53 11.15 12.38
C LEU A 127 -15.85 10.41 12.62
N ASN A 128 -15.91 9.52 13.63
CA ASN A 128 -17.13 8.79 14.05
C ASN A 128 -17.85 8.06 12.91
N TYR A 129 -17.12 7.66 11.86
CA TYR A 129 -17.61 6.93 10.68
C TYR A 129 -18.80 7.51 9.89
N PRO A 130 -19.74 8.31 10.40
CA PRO A 130 -20.71 9.02 9.57
C PRO A 130 -20.04 10.23 8.90
N PRO A 131 -20.32 10.54 7.63
CA PRO A 131 -21.35 9.99 6.78
C PRO A 131 -20.95 8.76 5.94
N PHE A 132 -19.71 8.30 6.03
CA PHE A 132 -19.15 7.34 5.07
C PHE A 132 -19.25 5.87 5.52
N GLY A 133 -19.70 5.58 6.74
CA GLY A 133 -19.77 4.24 7.29
C GLY A 133 -18.41 3.51 7.33
N TRP A 134 -18.44 2.23 7.61
CA TRP A 134 -17.26 1.36 7.66
C TRP A 134 -16.39 1.44 6.38
N TRP A 135 -17.02 1.48 5.23
CA TRP A 135 -16.34 1.52 3.93
C TRP A 135 -15.57 2.82 3.70
N GLY A 136 -16.15 3.95 4.05
CA GLY A 136 -15.47 5.24 3.96
C GLY A 136 -14.24 5.32 4.85
N GLY A 137 -14.32 4.74 6.05
CA GLY A 137 -13.17 4.62 6.96
C GLY A 137 -12.04 3.78 6.37
N MET A 138 -12.36 2.64 5.76
CA MET A 138 -11.37 1.80 5.08
C MET A 138 -10.72 2.53 3.89
N LEU A 139 -11.51 3.14 3.02
CA LEU A 139 -10.99 3.88 1.86
C LEU A 139 -10.07 5.02 2.27
N LEU A 140 -10.46 5.78 3.28
CA LEU A 140 -9.63 6.84 3.87
C LEU A 140 -8.32 6.28 4.42
N SER A 141 -8.38 5.14 5.12
CA SER A 141 -7.21 4.46 5.68
C SER A 141 -6.21 4.04 4.60
N TYR A 142 -6.69 3.46 3.51
CA TYR A 142 -5.83 3.10 2.37
C TYR A 142 -5.24 4.32 1.67
N GLY A 143 -6.03 5.39 1.50
CA GLY A 143 -5.55 6.65 0.92
C GLY A 143 -4.43 7.24 1.75
N ILE A 144 -4.61 7.34 3.06
CA ILE A 144 -3.59 7.85 3.99
C ILE A 144 -2.34 6.97 3.95
N GLN A 145 -2.48 5.66 4.07
CA GLN A 145 -1.35 4.74 4.01
C GLN A 145 -0.57 4.86 2.69
N THR A 146 -1.29 4.99 1.57
CA THR A 146 -0.67 5.19 0.25
C THR A 146 0.20 6.44 0.21
N LEU A 147 -0.27 7.55 0.79
CA LEU A 147 0.50 8.80 0.90
C LEU A 147 1.74 8.65 1.79
N PHE A 148 1.60 7.97 2.93
CA PHE A 148 2.73 7.72 3.83
C PHE A 148 3.84 6.88 3.21
N LEU A 149 3.52 6.02 2.24
CA LEU A 149 4.50 5.18 1.56
C LEU A 149 5.29 5.90 0.45
N LEU A 150 4.89 7.09 0.02
CA LEU A 150 5.58 7.84 -1.04
C LEU A 150 7.08 8.04 -0.78
N PRO A 151 7.56 8.45 0.43
CA PRO A 151 8.99 8.59 0.67
C PRO A 151 9.76 7.29 0.54
N ALA A 152 9.16 6.14 0.92
CA ALA A 152 9.78 4.84 0.76
C ALA A 152 9.90 4.45 -0.73
N MET A 153 8.92 4.83 -1.56
CA MET A 153 8.98 4.67 -3.02
C MET A 153 10.12 5.47 -3.63
N VAL A 154 10.28 6.72 -3.21
CA VAL A 154 11.40 7.58 -3.66
C VAL A 154 12.75 6.97 -3.27
N ALA A 155 12.87 6.46 -2.03
CA ALA A 155 14.10 5.81 -1.57
C ALA A 155 14.42 4.55 -2.37
N LEU A 156 13.40 3.77 -2.75
CA LEU A 156 13.54 2.56 -3.55
C LEU A 156 14.08 2.88 -4.96
N GLU A 157 13.51 3.89 -5.62
CA GLU A 157 13.97 4.34 -6.94
C GLU A 157 15.41 4.87 -6.90
N ARG A 158 15.74 5.70 -5.90
CA ARG A 158 17.12 6.21 -5.74
C ARG A 158 18.12 5.09 -5.49
N SER A 159 17.74 4.05 -4.76
CA SER A 159 18.62 2.91 -4.51
C SER A 159 18.81 2.04 -5.76
N ALA A 160 17.81 1.95 -6.64
CA ALA A 160 17.91 1.26 -7.92
C ALA A 160 18.85 2.02 -8.88
N ALA A 161 18.69 3.34 -9.01
CA ALA A 161 19.53 4.18 -9.86
C ALA A 161 21.02 4.10 -9.50
N ARG A 162 21.37 3.98 -8.22
CA ARG A 162 22.77 3.85 -7.76
C ARG A 162 23.45 2.51 -8.13
N ARG A 163 22.68 1.51 -8.52
CA ARG A 163 23.23 0.18 -8.89
C ARG A 163 23.49 0.04 -10.39
N THR A 164 23.01 0.97 -11.18
CA THR A 164 23.21 0.99 -12.65
C THR A 164 24.41 1.84 -13.08
N VAL A 165 25.05 2.51 -12.14
CA VAL A 165 26.32 3.24 -12.29
C VAL A 165 27.46 2.40 -11.70
#